data_26f513e19e044abc80eb7da5b76b8dc5
#
_entry.id   26f513e19e044abc80eb7da5b76b8dc5
#
_cell.length_a   1.000
_cell.length_b   1.000
_cell.length_c   1.000
_cell.angle_alpha   90.00
_cell.angle_beta   90.00
_cell.angle_gamma   90.00
#
_symmetry.space_group_name_H-M   'P 1'
#
loop_
_entity.id
_entity.type
_entity.pdbx_description
1 polymer ?
#
loop_
_entity_poly.entity_id
_entity_poly.type
_entity_poly.pdbx_seq_one_letter_code
_entity_poly.pdbx_strand_id
1 'polypeptide(L)'
;MPEISSPSAGLSIGGGPAGAPTGAPGSGRPSRMRIDRLGTTWMIIAVLMAVVTLFLHRRMPQPLWTMIHLVTLGVLSNGIFQWSWFFARSLARLAADDRRAHSDNLRRMLSFNACFALLLISMWLGWFIGTIVAATGIAAIAAWHGAAMLSVLRERLASRFVIVVRYYVCAAAFFVLTALLAGFVTTTMFSSSIPEAFLAMRDRLTFAHALSGVGGWLGLSIGGTAITLGPTILRTRMSPDAVSWGIKVLPPWCVSLLIAVCGALLGVMPLVGAGILGAATCGIMGILIPYVRVLAAKKPQEYSAWSFLIGLGWIALGILFLGIMALFVSTPSQIRVLTMMWLPIIGAGGFAQLFAGALSYLMPVVIGGGPSVVRIGIAILDWQFALRVALRNGALFLQVVLFCAAASTAVTTLRYALWLVVIMTFVIDIVMFARAGKNQAQARRERIKEMSESRQVQ
;
A
#
# COMPACT_ATOMS: atom_id res chain seq x y z
N MET A 1 -0.59 52.49 -35.41
CA MET A 1 -0.66 51.07 -34.95
C MET A 1 -0.05 51.02 -33.55
N PRO A 2 -0.83 50.87 -32.48
CA PRO A 2 -0.28 50.76 -31.14
C PRO A 2 -0.01 49.26 -30.81
N GLU A 3 1.16 49.02 -30.24
CA GLU A 3 1.62 47.74 -29.68
C GLU A 3 0.73 47.29 -28.54
N ILE A 4 0.21 46.06 -28.64
CA ILE A 4 -0.51 45.40 -27.57
C ILE A 4 0.51 44.63 -26.74
N SER A 5 0.88 45.16 -25.59
CA SER A 5 1.66 44.48 -24.57
C SER A 5 0.77 43.42 -23.88
N SER A 6 1.09 42.13 -24.05
CA SER A 6 0.52 41.02 -23.33
C SER A 6 1.08 40.98 -21.91
N PRO A 7 0.24 40.85 -20.84
CA PRO A 7 0.73 40.61 -19.50
C PRO A 7 1.08 39.14 -19.35
N SER A 8 2.36 38.83 -19.23
CA SER A 8 2.87 37.56 -18.77
C SER A 8 2.50 37.35 -17.30
N ALA A 9 1.35 36.75 -17.03
CA ALA A 9 1.02 36.24 -15.73
C ALA A 9 1.88 34.99 -15.46
N GLY A 10 3.08 35.23 -15.01
CA GLY A 10 3.93 34.21 -14.40
C GLY A 10 3.31 33.67 -13.14
N LEU A 11 2.58 32.56 -13.23
CA LEU A 11 2.19 31.79 -12.06
C LEU A 11 3.46 31.11 -11.50
N SER A 12 4.19 31.85 -10.68
CA SER A 12 5.21 31.32 -9.79
C SER A 12 4.52 30.41 -8.76
N ILE A 13 4.39 29.13 -9.10
CA ILE A 13 4.17 28.11 -8.08
C ILE A 13 5.53 27.82 -7.43
N GLY A 14 6.02 28.80 -6.69
CA GLY A 14 6.97 28.64 -5.62
C GLY A 14 6.27 27.96 -4.45
N GLY A 15 5.86 26.70 -4.63
CA GLY A 15 5.46 25.83 -3.55
C GLY A 15 6.70 25.31 -2.84
N GLY A 16 7.40 26.17 -2.11
CA GLY A 16 8.14 25.74 -0.94
C GLY A 16 7.11 25.07 0.01
N PRO A 17 7.49 24.08 0.84
CA PRO A 17 6.57 23.46 1.78
C PRO A 17 5.93 24.59 2.60
N ALA A 18 4.61 24.71 2.49
CA ALA A 18 3.84 25.73 3.18
C ALA A 18 4.33 25.82 4.61
N GLY A 19 4.78 27.00 5.03
CA GLY A 19 5.40 27.24 6.31
C GLY A 19 4.61 26.57 7.41
N ALA A 20 5.27 25.75 8.20
CA ALA A 20 4.65 25.20 9.39
C ALA A 20 4.11 26.39 10.20
N PRO A 21 2.82 26.37 10.59
CA PRO A 21 2.27 27.44 11.40
C PRO A 21 3.15 27.56 12.65
N THR A 22 3.71 28.74 12.87
CA THR A 22 4.41 29.13 14.09
C THR A 22 3.38 29.26 15.20
N GLY A 23 2.86 28.11 15.68
CA GLY A 23 2.02 28.03 16.85
C GLY A 23 2.93 27.87 18.09
N ALA A 24 2.63 28.66 19.13
CA ALA A 24 3.29 28.72 20.40
C ALA A 24 3.72 27.36 20.98
N PRO A 25 4.81 27.28 21.78
CA PRO A 25 5.22 26.05 22.45
C PRO A 25 4.28 25.77 23.62
N GLY A 26 3.25 25.01 23.39
CA GLY A 26 2.27 24.64 24.40
C GLY A 26 1.56 23.34 24.04
N SER A 27 1.93 22.28 24.78
CA SER A 27 1.15 21.06 25.05
C SER A 27 0.63 20.25 23.84
N GLY A 28 1.12 19.04 23.67
CA GLY A 28 0.40 17.99 22.96
C GLY A 28 1.05 17.42 21.71
N ARG A 29 2.35 17.15 21.66
CA ARG A 29 3.03 16.47 20.53
C ARG A 29 3.46 15.01 20.75
N PRO A 30 2.72 14.13 21.44
CA PRO A 30 3.10 12.72 21.50
C PRO A 30 2.50 11.87 20.35
N SER A 31 1.45 12.33 19.65
CA SER A 31 0.67 11.43 18.78
C SER A 31 1.31 11.08 17.43
N ARG A 32 1.98 12.02 16.76
CA ARG A 32 2.56 11.75 15.43
C ARG A 32 3.65 10.68 15.45
N MET A 33 4.57 10.74 16.42
CA MET A 33 5.69 9.81 16.51
C MET A 33 5.27 8.40 16.93
N ARG A 34 4.11 8.21 17.60
CA ARG A 34 3.57 6.90 17.96
C ARG A 34 2.95 6.17 16.77
N ILE A 35 2.26 6.88 15.90
CA ILE A 35 1.61 6.31 14.71
C ILE A 35 2.67 5.81 13.72
N ASP A 36 3.73 6.59 13.47
CA ASP A 36 4.83 6.20 12.58
C ASP A 36 5.55 4.92 13.05
N ARG A 37 5.60 4.69 14.36
CA ARG A 37 6.20 3.47 14.94
C ARG A 37 5.40 2.20 14.66
N LEU A 38 4.06 2.26 14.58
CA LEU A 38 3.23 1.08 14.30
C LEU A 38 3.55 0.48 12.92
N GLY A 39 3.60 1.30 11.87
CA GLY A 39 3.97 0.84 10.54
C GLY A 39 5.36 0.21 10.48
N THR A 40 6.35 0.85 11.10
CA THR A 40 7.73 0.33 11.18
C THR A 40 7.79 -0.98 11.98
N THR A 41 7.04 -1.09 13.08
CA THR A 41 6.99 -2.30 13.91
C THR A 41 6.46 -3.48 13.08
N TRP A 42 5.37 -3.30 12.32
CA TRP A 42 4.85 -4.35 11.48
C TRP A 42 5.76 -4.72 10.31
N MET A 43 6.51 -3.77 9.76
CA MET A 43 7.55 -4.07 8.76
C MET A 43 8.64 -4.98 9.35
N ILE A 44 9.11 -4.69 10.56
CA ILE A 44 10.11 -5.51 11.26
C ILE A 44 9.53 -6.91 11.52
N ILE A 45 8.31 -7.00 12.06
CA ILE A 45 7.64 -8.28 12.30
C ILE A 45 7.48 -9.07 11.00
N ALA A 46 7.05 -8.44 9.91
CA ALA A 46 6.87 -9.11 8.63
C ALA A 46 8.19 -9.67 8.08
N VAL A 47 9.29 -8.92 8.17
CA VAL A 47 10.62 -9.40 7.71
C VAL A 47 11.15 -10.51 8.61
N LEU A 48 11.03 -10.39 9.93
CA LEU A 48 11.42 -11.47 10.87
C LEU A 48 10.61 -12.75 10.59
N MET A 49 9.30 -12.62 10.39
CA MET A 49 8.43 -13.75 10.03
C MET A 49 8.75 -14.32 8.65
N ALA A 50 9.21 -13.51 7.70
CA ALA A 50 9.67 -14.03 6.41
C ALA A 50 10.91 -14.92 6.57
N VAL A 51 11.87 -14.53 7.42
CA VAL A 51 13.03 -15.37 7.78
C VAL A 51 12.56 -16.66 8.48
N VAL A 52 11.71 -16.55 9.47
CA VAL A 52 11.17 -17.72 10.20
C VAL A 52 10.42 -18.65 9.23
N THR A 53 9.59 -18.11 8.36
CA THR A 53 8.85 -18.89 7.37
C THR A 53 9.79 -19.59 6.39
N LEU A 54 10.87 -18.94 5.94
CA LEU A 54 11.84 -19.53 5.03
C LEU A 54 12.44 -20.83 5.58
N PHE A 55 12.77 -20.87 6.87
CA PHE A 55 13.45 -22.01 7.49
C PHE A 55 12.50 -22.96 8.23
N LEU A 56 11.39 -22.49 8.76
CA LEU A 56 10.51 -23.23 9.67
C LEU A 56 9.07 -23.44 9.17
N HIS A 57 8.79 -23.16 7.88
CA HIS A 57 7.43 -23.23 7.32
C HIS A 57 6.72 -24.58 7.58
N ARG A 58 7.47 -25.69 7.63
CA ARG A 58 6.91 -27.02 7.90
C ARG A 58 6.40 -27.20 9.34
N ARG A 59 6.87 -26.36 10.27
CA ARG A 59 6.50 -26.40 11.70
C ARG A 59 5.53 -25.30 12.11
N MET A 60 5.29 -24.34 11.20
CA MET A 60 4.40 -23.23 11.49
C MET A 60 2.95 -23.54 11.10
N PRO A 61 1.96 -23.15 11.93
CA PRO A 61 0.57 -23.19 11.51
C PRO A 61 0.35 -22.13 10.40
N GLN A 62 -0.20 -22.57 9.27
CA GLN A 62 -0.61 -21.72 8.16
C GLN A 62 0.41 -20.62 7.72
N PRO A 63 1.65 -21.00 7.36
CA PRO A 63 2.74 -20.03 7.16
C PRO A 63 2.44 -19.01 6.06
N LEU A 64 1.86 -19.45 4.94
CA LEU A 64 1.51 -18.56 3.82
C LEU A 64 0.39 -17.59 4.20
N TRP A 65 -0.66 -18.07 4.88
CA TRP A 65 -1.74 -17.21 5.38
C TRP A 65 -1.19 -16.12 6.31
N THR A 66 -0.31 -16.51 7.23
CA THR A 66 0.34 -15.58 8.17
C THR A 66 1.13 -14.51 7.43
N MET A 67 1.97 -14.89 6.47
CA MET A 67 2.77 -13.94 5.68
C MET A 67 1.90 -12.98 4.86
N ILE A 68 0.86 -13.48 4.21
CA ILE A 68 -0.08 -12.66 3.44
C ILE A 68 -0.70 -11.59 4.35
N HIS A 69 -1.23 -11.99 5.52
CA HIS A 69 -1.94 -11.08 6.41
C HIS A 69 -1.00 -10.14 7.17
N LEU A 70 0.23 -10.56 7.50
CA LEU A 70 1.25 -9.64 8.03
C LEU A 70 1.60 -8.52 7.04
N VAL A 71 1.74 -8.85 5.77
CA VAL A 71 2.02 -7.84 4.74
C VAL A 71 0.78 -6.98 4.47
N THR A 72 -0.37 -7.60 4.22
CA THR A 72 -1.58 -6.87 3.78
C THR A 72 -2.24 -6.09 4.92
N LEU A 73 -2.46 -6.70 6.08
CA LEU A 73 -3.07 -6.04 7.24
C LEU A 73 -2.03 -5.35 8.12
N GLY A 74 -0.92 -6.01 8.44
CA GLY A 74 0.11 -5.46 9.29
C GLY A 74 0.80 -4.25 8.67
N VAL A 75 1.39 -4.41 7.49
CA VAL A 75 2.18 -3.36 6.85
C VAL A 75 1.32 -2.40 6.03
N LEU A 76 0.65 -2.92 5.00
CA LEU A 76 -0.02 -2.09 4.00
C LEU A 76 -1.27 -1.40 4.55
N SER A 77 -2.14 -2.10 5.29
CA SER A 77 -3.35 -1.48 5.83
C SER A 77 -3.05 -0.43 6.89
N ASN A 78 -2.06 -0.65 7.78
CA ASN A 78 -1.60 0.41 8.68
C ASN A 78 -1.07 1.62 7.90
N GLY A 79 -0.31 1.39 6.83
CA GLY A 79 0.13 2.45 5.94
C GLY A 79 -1.04 3.19 5.31
N ILE A 80 -2.05 2.49 4.80
CA ILE A 80 -3.24 3.11 4.20
C ILE A 80 -4.00 3.94 5.25
N PHE A 81 -4.29 3.41 6.44
CA PHE A 81 -4.96 4.16 7.51
C PHE A 81 -4.24 5.45 7.88
N GLN A 82 -2.91 5.42 7.93
CA GLN A 82 -2.09 6.58 8.26
C GLN A 82 -2.01 7.58 7.11
N TRP A 83 -1.63 7.11 5.92
CA TRP A 83 -1.31 7.98 4.79
C TRP A 83 -2.55 8.51 4.09
N SER A 84 -3.66 7.78 4.07
CA SER A 84 -4.92 8.30 3.54
C SER A 84 -5.37 9.57 4.28
N TRP A 85 -5.21 9.62 5.61
CA TRP A 85 -5.50 10.83 6.39
C TRP A 85 -4.48 11.94 6.18
N PHE A 86 -3.22 11.60 5.99
CA PHE A 86 -2.21 12.60 5.62
C PHE A 86 -2.57 13.28 4.29
N PHE A 87 -2.92 12.49 3.27
CA PHE A 87 -3.34 13.02 1.98
C PHE A 87 -4.68 13.72 2.03
N ALA A 88 -5.70 13.14 2.66
CA ALA A 88 -7.01 13.77 2.80
C ALA A 88 -6.89 15.14 3.47
N ARG A 89 -6.12 15.25 4.55
CA ARG A 89 -5.88 16.52 5.24
C ARG A 89 -5.20 17.56 4.35
N SER A 90 -4.13 17.16 3.65
CA SER A 90 -3.36 18.06 2.79
C SER A 90 -4.14 18.49 1.57
N LEU A 91 -4.81 17.55 0.88
CA LEU A 91 -5.52 17.81 -0.38
C LEU A 91 -6.87 18.50 -0.18
N ALA A 92 -7.58 18.17 0.91
CA ALA A 92 -8.84 18.81 1.27
C ALA A 92 -8.66 20.05 2.16
N ARG A 93 -7.41 20.44 2.49
CA ARG A 93 -7.09 21.59 3.35
C ARG A 93 -7.88 21.58 4.66
N LEU A 94 -7.88 20.44 5.37
CA LEU A 94 -8.53 20.32 6.66
C LEU A 94 -7.77 21.09 7.72
N ALA A 95 -8.49 21.54 8.76
CA ALA A 95 -7.91 22.22 9.91
C ALA A 95 -6.79 21.38 10.57
N ALA A 96 -5.84 22.06 11.20
CA ALA A 96 -4.71 21.39 11.83
C ALA A 96 -5.10 20.50 13.00
N ASP A 97 -6.20 20.82 13.65
CA ASP A 97 -6.78 20.19 14.84
C ASP A 97 -7.99 19.27 14.51
N ASP A 98 -8.26 19.01 13.22
CA ASP A 98 -9.37 18.13 12.83
C ASP A 98 -9.25 16.75 13.53
N ARG A 99 -10.22 16.46 14.39
CA ARG A 99 -10.26 15.25 15.23
C ARG A 99 -10.22 13.98 14.40
N ARG A 100 -10.86 13.98 13.21
CA ARG A 100 -10.95 12.83 12.31
C ARG A 100 -9.54 12.38 11.87
N ALA A 101 -8.63 13.34 11.65
CA ALA A 101 -7.26 13.11 11.20
C ALA A 101 -6.26 12.85 12.36
N HIS A 102 -6.64 13.11 13.60
CA HIS A 102 -5.76 12.96 14.76
C HIS A 102 -6.26 11.91 15.75
N SER A 103 -7.08 12.33 16.74
CA SER A 103 -7.50 11.45 17.83
C SER A 103 -8.30 10.25 17.34
N ASP A 104 -9.22 10.48 16.42
CA ASP A 104 -10.07 9.40 15.91
C ASP A 104 -9.30 8.48 14.96
N ASN A 105 -8.33 9.01 14.20
CA ASN A 105 -7.45 8.14 13.39
C ASN A 105 -6.56 7.27 14.27
N LEU A 106 -6.01 7.82 15.36
CA LEU A 106 -5.24 7.03 16.33
C LEU A 106 -6.09 5.92 16.94
N ARG A 107 -7.34 6.22 17.36
CA ARG A 107 -8.27 5.22 17.89
C ARG A 107 -8.55 4.12 16.86
N ARG A 108 -8.85 4.48 15.60
CA ARG A 108 -9.05 3.51 14.51
C ARG A 108 -7.84 2.59 14.33
N MET A 109 -6.63 3.18 14.28
CA MET A 109 -5.40 2.40 14.12
C MET A 109 -5.13 1.48 15.30
N LEU A 110 -5.31 1.93 16.54
CA LEU A 110 -5.12 1.09 17.73
C LEU A 110 -6.15 -0.04 17.78
N SER A 111 -7.43 0.25 17.53
CA SER A 111 -8.48 -0.77 17.48
C SER A 111 -8.24 -1.77 16.35
N PHE A 112 -7.82 -1.30 15.17
CA PHE A 112 -7.46 -2.15 14.04
C PHE A 112 -6.32 -3.12 14.40
N ASN A 113 -5.25 -2.61 15.03
CA ASN A 113 -4.11 -3.44 15.43
C ASN A 113 -4.49 -4.45 16.54
N ALA A 114 -5.38 -4.08 17.46
CA ALA A 114 -5.92 -5.00 18.46
C ALA A 114 -6.74 -6.14 17.81
N CYS A 115 -7.63 -5.80 16.86
CA CYS A 115 -8.38 -6.81 16.11
C CYS A 115 -7.47 -7.66 15.23
N PHE A 116 -6.44 -7.09 14.62
CA PHE A 116 -5.48 -7.84 13.81
C PHE A 116 -4.63 -8.80 14.66
N ALA A 117 -4.15 -8.37 15.83
CA ALA A 117 -3.46 -9.25 16.76
C ALA A 117 -4.36 -10.40 17.22
N LEU A 118 -5.62 -10.11 17.56
CA LEU A 118 -6.62 -11.13 17.90
C LEU A 118 -6.83 -12.11 16.73
N LEU A 119 -6.89 -11.61 15.49
CA LEU A 119 -7.01 -12.44 14.28
C LEU A 119 -5.84 -13.40 14.14
N LEU A 120 -4.59 -12.92 14.28
CA LEU A 120 -3.39 -13.76 14.21
C LEU A 120 -3.39 -14.86 15.26
N ILE A 121 -3.65 -14.50 16.53
CA ILE A 121 -3.69 -15.44 17.64
C ILE A 121 -4.80 -16.48 17.43
N SER A 122 -6.00 -16.03 17.05
CA SER A 122 -7.16 -16.91 16.86
C SER A 122 -6.95 -17.90 15.72
N MET A 123 -6.33 -17.46 14.61
CA MET A 123 -6.00 -18.34 13.48
C MET A 123 -4.94 -19.37 13.84
N TRP A 124 -3.94 -18.99 14.65
CA TRP A 124 -2.90 -19.94 15.09
C TRP A 124 -3.40 -20.97 16.09
N LEU A 125 -4.32 -20.56 16.95
CA LEU A 125 -4.95 -21.44 17.94
C LEU A 125 -6.14 -22.26 17.40
N GLY A 126 -6.58 -21.99 16.16
CA GLY A 126 -7.80 -22.59 15.60
C GLY A 126 -9.08 -22.12 16.32
N TRP A 127 -9.08 -20.92 16.90
CA TRP A 127 -10.18 -20.39 17.67
C TRP A 127 -11.19 -19.66 16.78
N PHE A 128 -12.27 -20.38 16.42
CA PHE A 128 -13.32 -19.90 15.51
C PHE A 128 -13.96 -18.58 15.95
N ILE A 129 -14.46 -18.52 17.21
CA ILE A 129 -15.16 -17.33 17.71
C ILE A 129 -14.24 -16.10 17.70
N GLY A 130 -13.00 -16.27 18.17
CA GLY A 130 -12.01 -15.19 18.15
C GLY A 130 -11.74 -14.65 16.75
N THR A 131 -11.69 -15.53 15.76
CA THR A 131 -11.51 -15.13 14.35
C THR A 131 -12.71 -14.36 13.82
N ILE A 132 -13.95 -14.78 14.12
CA ILE A 132 -15.17 -14.04 13.72
C ILE A 132 -15.24 -12.68 14.41
N VAL A 133 -14.95 -12.59 15.71
CA VAL A 133 -14.92 -11.32 16.44
C VAL A 133 -13.88 -10.37 15.83
N ALA A 134 -12.69 -10.88 15.54
CA ALA A 134 -11.63 -10.08 14.91
C ALA A 134 -12.03 -9.58 13.51
N ALA A 135 -12.58 -10.45 12.66
CA ALA A 135 -13.04 -10.07 11.32
C ALA A 135 -14.17 -9.04 11.37
N THR A 136 -15.14 -9.20 12.27
CA THR A 136 -16.23 -8.23 12.48
C THR A 136 -15.69 -6.89 12.97
N GLY A 137 -14.74 -6.92 13.92
CA GLY A 137 -14.06 -5.71 14.39
C GLY A 137 -13.34 -4.97 13.28
N ILE A 138 -12.60 -5.69 12.43
CA ILE A 138 -11.93 -5.12 11.24
C ILE A 138 -12.96 -4.50 10.28
N ALA A 139 -14.08 -5.18 10.00
CA ALA A 139 -15.15 -4.65 9.16
C ALA A 139 -15.73 -3.34 9.73
N ALA A 140 -16.01 -3.30 11.03
CA ALA A 140 -16.53 -2.10 11.70
C ALA A 140 -15.55 -0.93 11.63
N ILE A 141 -14.25 -1.19 11.82
CA ILE A 141 -13.21 -0.16 11.73
C ILE A 141 -13.04 0.32 10.28
N ALA A 142 -13.10 -0.58 9.30
CA ALA A 142 -13.09 -0.22 7.87
C ALA A 142 -14.30 0.67 7.51
N ALA A 143 -15.49 0.34 7.99
CA ALA A 143 -16.69 1.14 7.82
C ALA A 143 -16.55 2.52 8.48
N TRP A 144 -16.01 2.59 9.70
CA TRP A 144 -15.73 3.86 10.39
C TRP A 144 -14.74 4.72 9.61
N HIS A 145 -13.68 4.11 9.07
CA HIS A 145 -12.71 4.82 8.23
C HIS A 145 -13.36 5.36 6.96
N GLY A 146 -14.13 4.53 6.26
CA GLY A 146 -14.87 4.93 5.05
C GLY A 146 -15.87 6.03 5.31
N ALA A 147 -16.66 5.96 6.40
CA ALA A 147 -17.62 7.00 6.80
C ALA A 147 -16.91 8.33 7.11
N ALA A 148 -15.78 8.29 7.81
CA ALA A 148 -14.98 9.47 8.09
C ALA A 148 -14.38 10.10 6.82
N MET A 149 -13.92 9.29 5.85
CA MET A 149 -13.47 9.78 4.54
C MET A 149 -14.64 10.35 3.72
N LEU A 150 -15.81 9.71 3.77
CA LEU A 150 -17.02 10.19 3.09
C LEU A 150 -17.47 11.56 3.63
N SER A 151 -17.35 11.81 4.95
CA SER A 151 -17.66 13.12 5.51
C SER A 151 -16.75 14.23 4.94
N VAL A 152 -15.44 13.95 4.82
CA VAL A 152 -14.49 14.88 4.18
C VAL A 152 -14.86 15.12 2.71
N LEU A 153 -15.20 14.03 2.00
CA LEU A 153 -15.61 14.13 0.60
C LEU A 153 -16.83 15.05 0.43
N ARG A 154 -17.87 14.89 1.27
CA ARG A 154 -19.10 15.71 1.22
C ARG A 154 -18.83 17.19 1.51
N GLU A 155 -17.92 17.49 2.42
CA GLU A 155 -17.54 18.86 2.78
C GLU A 155 -16.72 19.59 1.69
N ARG A 156 -16.03 18.84 0.83
CA ARG A 156 -15.00 19.38 -0.09
C ARG A 156 -15.18 18.95 -1.55
N LEU A 157 -16.41 18.68 -1.98
CA LEU A 157 -16.73 18.18 -3.33
C LEU A 157 -16.18 19.06 -4.47
N ALA A 158 -16.06 20.36 -4.28
CA ALA A 158 -15.58 21.31 -5.30
C ALA A 158 -14.06 21.23 -5.54
N SER A 159 -13.27 20.59 -4.67
CA SER A 159 -11.82 20.49 -4.85
C SER A 159 -11.47 19.38 -5.84
N ARG A 160 -10.74 19.70 -6.91
CA ARG A 160 -10.30 18.73 -7.91
C ARG A 160 -9.42 17.61 -7.35
N PHE A 161 -8.67 17.85 -6.27
CA PHE A 161 -7.79 16.87 -5.65
C PHE A 161 -8.52 15.91 -4.69
N VAL A 162 -9.77 16.16 -4.38
CA VAL A 162 -10.62 15.28 -3.56
C VAL A 162 -10.90 13.94 -4.29
N ILE A 163 -10.54 13.82 -5.57
CA ILE A 163 -10.59 12.53 -6.27
C ILE A 163 -9.88 11.42 -5.49
N VAL A 164 -8.75 11.69 -4.86
CA VAL A 164 -8.01 10.70 -4.05
C VAL A 164 -8.87 10.19 -2.89
N VAL A 165 -9.65 11.08 -2.24
CA VAL A 165 -10.57 10.69 -1.17
C VAL A 165 -11.71 9.81 -1.68
N ARG A 166 -12.19 10.01 -2.93
CA ARG A 166 -13.18 9.10 -3.55
C ARG A 166 -12.63 7.68 -3.67
N TYR A 167 -11.36 7.52 -4.09
CA TYR A 167 -10.71 6.21 -4.12
C TYR A 167 -10.65 5.57 -2.73
N TYR A 168 -10.32 6.33 -1.68
CA TYR A 168 -10.27 5.80 -0.31
C TYR A 168 -11.65 5.39 0.22
N VAL A 169 -12.72 6.10 -0.14
CA VAL A 169 -14.09 5.71 0.21
C VAL A 169 -14.47 4.40 -0.47
N CYS A 170 -14.21 4.26 -1.78
CA CYS A 170 -14.46 3.02 -2.51
C CYS A 170 -13.59 1.87 -1.96
N ALA A 171 -12.32 2.12 -1.68
CA ALA A 171 -11.42 1.13 -1.09
C ALA A 171 -11.92 0.64 0.28
N ALA A 172 -12.39 1.55 1.15
CA ALA A 172 -12.94 1.19 2.44
C ALA A 172 -14.22 0.32 2.31
N ALA A 173 -15.07 0.60 1.33
CA ALA A 173 -16.24 -0.25 1.04
C ALA A 173 -15.82 -1.67 0.64
N PHE A 174 -14.81 -1.81 -0.21
CA PHE A 174 -14.24 -3.12 -0.55
C PHE A 174 -13.57 -3.78 0.66
N PHE A 175 -12.97 -3.03 1.59
CA PHE A 175 -12.40 -3.60 2.80
C PHE A 175 -13.47 -4.17 3.73
N VAL A 176 -14.60 -3.49 3.87
CA VAL A 176 -15.78 -4.04 4.58
C VAL A 176 -16.22 -5.35 3.92
N LEU A 177 -16.39 -5.37 2.59
CA LEU A 177 -16.74 -6.58 1.85
C LEU A 177 -15.71 -7.70 2.08
N THR A 178 -14.42 -7.36 2.05
CA THR A 178 -13.32 -8.31 2.32
C THR A 178 -13.46 -8.95 3.70
N ALA A 179 -13.69 -8.16 4.75
CA ALA A 179 -13.82 -8.66 6.10
C ALA A 179 -15.10 -9.51 6.30
N LEU A 180 -16.20 -9.14 5.65
CA LEU A 180 -17.42 -9.96 5.64
C LEU A 180 -17.17 -11.31 4.96
N LEU A 181 -16.54 -11.32 3.79
CA LEU A 181 -16.16 -12.55 3.09
C LEU A 181 -15.20 -13.40 3.93
N ALA A 182 -14.27 -12.80 4.67
CA ALA A 182 -13.40 -13.52 5.60
C ALA A 182 -14.19 -14.24 6.69
N GLY A 183 -15.25 -13.63 7.24
CA GLY A 183 -16.18 -14.29 8.16
C GLY A 183 -16.77 -15.56 7.57
N PHE A 184 -17.25 -15.52 6.32
CA PHE A 184 -17.77 -16.70 5.63
C PHE A 184 -16.68 -17.74 5.34
N VAL A 185 -15.48 -17.33 4.94
CA VAL A 185 -14.33 -18.26 4.78
C VAL A 185 -14.02 -18.96 6.10
N THR A 186 -14.02 -18.22 7.21
CA THR A 186 -13.74 -18.76 8.55
C THR A 186 -14.73 -19.85 8.94
N THR A 187 -16.04 -19.68 8.65
CA THR A 187 -17.03 -20.72 8.93
C THR A 187 -16.73 -22.02 8.20
N THR A 188 -16.17 -21.94 6.98
CA THR A 188 -15.77 -23.12 6.19
C THR A 188 -14.45 -23.74 6.67
N MET A 189 -13.66 -23.06 7.49
CA MET A 189 -12.35 -23.55 7.95
C MET A 189 -12.42 -24.30 9.29
N PHE A 190 -13.24 -23.85 10.21
CA PHE A 190 -13.20 -24.30 11.62
C PHE A 190 -14.43 -25.09 12.06
N SER A 191 -15.52 -25.11 11.30
CA SER A 191 -16.70 -25.87 11.68
C SER A 191 -16.59 -27.32 11.20
N SER A 192 -16.79 -28.26 12.14
CA SER A 192 -16.81 -29.70 11.87
C SER A 192 -18.13 -30.22 11.29
N SER A 193 -19.19 -29.39 11.30
CA SER A 193 -20.56 -29.79 10.94
C SER A 193 -21.11 -29.00 9.71
N ILE A 194 -20.25 -28.58 8.80
CA ILE A 194 -20.66 -27.80 7.64
C ILE A 194 -21.16 -28.72 6.53
N PRO A 195 -22.30 -28.40 5.87
CA PRO A 195 -22.75 -29.10 4.68
C PRO A 195 -21.69 -29.12 3.58
N GLU A 196 -21.57 -30.23 2.87
CA GLU A 196 -20.57 -30.41 1.80
C GLU A 196 -20.62 -29.31 0.73
N ALA A 197 -21.82 -28.81 0.43
CA ALA A 197 -22.00 -27.65 -0.48
C ALA A 197 -21.26 -26.38 -0.03
N PHE A 198 -21.15 -26.16 1.29
CA PHE A 198 -20.42 -25.03 1.85
C PHE A 198 -18.89 -25.21 1.76
N LEU A 199 -18.40 -26.44 1.93
CA LEU A 199 -17.00 -26.77 1.72
C LEU A 199 -16.59 -26.56 0.25
N ALA A 200 -17.45 -26.97 -0.69
CA ALA A 200 -17.26 -26.71 -2.13
C ALA A 200 -17.22 -25.21 -2.45
N MET A 201 -17.85 -24.36 -1.63
CA MET A 201 -17.85 -22.90 -1.81
C MET A 201 -16.57 -22.23 -1.25
N ARG A 202 -15.78 -22.92 -0.43
CA ARG A 202 -14.61 -22.35 0.24
C ARG A 202 -13.60 -21.70 -0.70
N ASP A 203 -13.26 -22.32 -1.81
CA ASP A 203 -12.30 -21.78 -2.78
C ASP A 203 -12.86 -20.53 -3.46
N ARG A 204 -14.18 -20.52 -3.75
CA ARG A 204 -14.88 -19.36 -4.32
C ARG A 204 -14.87 -18.18 -3.35
N LEU A 205 -15.22 -18.41 -2.08
CA LEU A 205 -15.20 -17.38 -1.04
C LEU A 205 -13.78 -16.85 -0.78
N THR A 206 -12.79 -17.74 -0.72
CA THR A 206 -11.38 -17.34 -0.53
C THR A 206 -10.91 -16.45 -1.68
N PHE A 207 -11.27 -16.80 -2.91
CA PHE A 207 -10.87 -16.01 -4.07
C PHE A 207 -11.60 -14.67 -4.12
N ALA A 208 -12.90 -14.64 -3.85
CA ALA A 208 -13.68 -13.40 -3.75
C ALA A 208 -13.13 -12.46 -2.64
N HIS A 209 -12.76 -13.03 -1.47
CA HIS A 209 -12.09 -12.32 -0.40
C HIS A 209 -10.75 -11.70 -0.86
N ALA A 210 -9.92 -12.46 -1.55
CA ALA A 210 -8.64 -11.99 -2.05
C ALA A 210 -8.80 -10.88 -3.10
N LEU A 211 -9.73 -11.03 -4.05
CA LEU A 211 -10.03 -10.01 -5.07
C LEU A 211 -10.54 -8.71 -4.45
N SER A 212 -11.45 -8.81 -3.48
CA SER A 212 -11.98 -7.66 -2.76
C SER A 212 -10.89 -6.96 -1.93
N GLY A 213 -10.03 -7.72 -1.23
CA GLY A 213 -8.97 -7.18 -0.38
C GLY A 213 -7.81 -6.59 -1.18
N VAL A 214 -7.24 -7.38 -2.09
CA VAL A 214 -6.05 -6.96 -2.85
C VAL A 214 -6.45 -6.00 -3.97
N GLY A 215 -7.46 -6.32 -4.78
CA GLY A 215 -7.93 -5.47 -5.87
C GLY A 215 -8.66 -4.23 -5.36
N GLY A 216 -9.58 -4.41 -4.43
CA GLY A 216 -10.43 -3.34 -3.89
C GLY A 216 -9.70 -2.48 -2.86
N TRP A 217 -9.41 -3.02 -1.67
CA TRP A 217 -8.80 -2.22 -0.60
C TRP A 217 -7.41 -1.71 -0.94
N LEU A 218 -6.48 -2.59 -1.28
CA LEU A 218 -5.10 -2.19 -1.59
C LEU A 218 -5.01 -1.51 -2.95
N GLY A 219 -5.60 -2.10 -3.99
CA GLY A 219 -5.49 -1.61 -5.37
C GLY A 219 -6.07 -0.22 -5.55
N LEU A 220 -7.29 0.05 -5.08
CA LEU A 220 -7.89 1.39 -5.17
C LEU A 220 -7.16 2.41 -4.28
N SER A 221 -6.69 2.01 -3.09
CA SER A 221 -5.91 2.91 -2.22
C SER A 221 -4.59 3.31 -2.87
N ILE A 222 -3.87 2.36 -3.46
CA ILE A 222 -2.63 2.60 -4.21
C ILE A 222 -2.94 3.47 -5.44
N GLY A 223 -3.98 3.13 -6.19
CA GLY A 223 -4.39 3.86 -7.38
C GLY A 223 -4.68 5.33 -7.10
N GLY A 224 -5.53 5.60 -6.11
CA GLY A 224 -5.84 6.96 -5.70
C GLY A 224 -4.61 7.74 -5.23
N THR A 225 -3.77 7.10 -4.40
CA THR A 225 -2.53 7.71 -3.91
C THR A 225 -1.55 7.98 -5.05
N ALA A 226 -1.41 7.07 -5.99
CA ALA A 226 -0.51 7.18 -7.13
C ALA A 226 -0.81 8.43 -7.97
N ILE A 227 -2.06 8.81 -8.19
CA ILE A 227 -2.44 9.98 -8.99
C ILE A 227 -1.72 11.25 -8.52
N THR A 228 -1.53 11.44 -7.21
CA THR A 228 -0.93 12.65 -6.64
C THR A 228 0.49 12.44 -6.12
N LEU A 229 0.75 11.33 -5.47
CA LEU A 229 2.06 11.03 -4.87
C LEU A 229 3.11 10.69 -5.92
N GLY A 230 2.74 10.00 -6.99
CA GLY A 230 3.70 9.54 -7.97
C GLY A 230 4.45 10.66 -8.69
N PRO A 231 3.80 11.68 -9.26
CA PRO A 231 4.49 12.83 -9.80
C PRO A 231 5.40 13.51 -8.77
N THR A 232 4.98 13.52 -7.51
CA THR A 232 5.76 14.09 -6.40
C THR A 232 7.02 13.27 -6.11
N ILE A 233 6.93 11.95 -6.07
CA ILE A 233 8.09 11.04 -5.94
C ILE A 233 9.05 11.19 -7.12
N LEU A 234 8.51 11.34 -8.33
CA LEU A 234 9.29 11.54 -9.55
C LEU A 234 9.84 12.96 -9.68
N ARG A 235 9.51 13.85 -8.74
CA ARG A 235 9.87 15.29 -8.76
C ARG A 235 9.51 15.95 -10.09
N THR A 236 8.30 15.68 -10.58
CA THR A 236 7.76 16.18 -11.83
C THR A 236 6.43 16.88 -11.59
N ARG A 237 5.98 17.64 -12.59
CA ARG A 237 4.62 18.16 -12.59
C ARG A 237 3.65 17.03 -12.92
N MET A 238 2.49 17.02 -12.27
CA MET A 238 1.42 16.10 -12.59
C MET A 238 0.92 16.36 -14.01
N SER A 239 0.68 15.28 -14.79
CA SER A 239 0.04 15.39 -16.09
C SER A 239 -1.29 16.15 -15.96
N PRO A 240 -1.59 17.12 -16.85
CA PRO A 240 -2.86 17.87 -16.81
C PRO A 240 -4.09 16.96 -16.77
N ASP A 241 -4.03 15.83 -17.46
CA ASP A 241 -5.12 14.90 -17.63
C ASP A 241 -5.26 13.86 -16.49
N ALA A 242 -4.27 13.76 -15.58
CA ALA A 242 -4.22 12.70 -14.58
C ALA A 242 -5.45 12.70 -13.68
N VAL A 243 -5.94 13.87 -13.25
CA VAL A 243 -7.14 14.00 -12.42
C VAL A 243 -8.39 13.60 -13.20
N SER A 244 -8.51 14.08 -14.45
CA SER A 244 -9.65 13.75 -15.32
C SER A 244 -9.73 12.25 -15.60
N TRP A 245 -8.62 11.62 -15.94
CA TRP A 245 -8.56 10.16 -16.11
C TRP A 245 -8.88 9.44 -14.82
N GLY A 246 -8.32 9.86 -13.67
CA GLY A 246 -8.63 9.28 -12.38
C GLY A 246 -10.12 9.31 -12.04
N ILE A 247 -10.85 10.40 -12.41
CA ILE A 247 -12.30 10.49 -12.22
C ILE A 247 -13.04 9.50 -13.14
N LYS A 248 -12.66 9.43 -14.41
CA LYS A 248 -13.35 8.62 -15.42
C LYS A 248 -13.16 7.12 -15.19
N VAL A 249 -11.99 6.69 -14.73
CA VAL A 249 -11.68 5.26 -14.56
C VAL A 249 -12.17 4.68 -13.23
N LEU A 250 -12.45 5.50 -12.21
CA LEU A 250 -12.85 4.99 -10.90
C LEU A 250 -14.16 4.18 -10.93
N PRO A 251 -15.28 4.65 -11.55
CA PRO A 251 -16.50 3.87 -11.60
C PRO A 251 -16.32 2.53 -12.34
N PRO A 252 -15.79 2.49 -13.60
CA PRO A 252 -15.57 1.21 -14.28
C PRO A 252 -14.56 0.31 -13.55
N TRP A 253 -13.57 0.87 -12.80
CA TRP A 253 -12.68 0.06 -11.98
C TRP A 253 -13.44 -0.66 -10.86
N CYS A 254 -14.29 0.06 -10.11
CA CYS A 254 -15.13 -0.53 -9.07
C CYS A 254 -16.08 -1.59 -9.64
N VAL A 255 -16.74 -1.32 -10.76
CA VAL A 255 -17.64 -2.27 -11.43
C VAL A 255 -16.87 -3.52 -11.88
N SER A 256 -15.70 -3.37 -12.47
CA SER A 256 -14.85 -4.49 -12.89
C SER A 256 -14.45 -5.37 -11.72
N LEU A 257 -14.09 -4.77 -10.58
CA LEU A 257 -13.79 -5.52 -9.34
C LEU A 257 -15.02 -6.27 -8.81
N LEU A 258 -16.20 -5.65 -8.82
CA LEU A 258 -17.45 -6.32 -8.42
C LEU A 258 -17.78 -7.48 -9.37
N ILE A 259 -17.58 -7.32 -10.68
CA ILE A 259 -17.74 -8.40 -11.67
C ILE A 259 -16.80 -9.57 -11.34
N ALA A 260 -15.51 -9.27 -11.01
CA ALA A 260 -14.56 -10.30 -10.63
C ALA A 260 -14.97 -11.03 -9.33
N VAL A 261 -15.40 -10.28 -8.31
CA VAL A 261 -15.87 -10.85 -7.03
C VAL A 261 -17.13 -11.71 -7.24
N CYS A 262 -18.12 -11.21 -7.97
CA CYS A 262 -19.34 -11.98 -8.29
C CYS A 262 -19.00 -13.22 -9.11
N GLY A 263 -18.14 -13.12 -10.12
CA GLY A 263 -17.65 -14.25 -10.91
C GLY A 263 -16.99 -15.32 -10.04
N ALA A 264 -16.17 -14.92 -9.06
CA ALA A 264 -15.55 -15.84 -8.12
C ALA A 264 -16.58 -16.55 -7.23
N LEU A 265 -17.56 -15.83 -6.69
CA LEU A 265 -18.64 -16.40 -5.88
C LEU A 265 -19.51 -17.39 -6.67
N LEU A 266 -19.82 -17.06 -7.93
CA LEU A 266 -20.59 -17.92 -8.84
C LEU A 266 -19.74 -19.10 -9.37
N GLY A 267 -18.42 -19.02 -9.30
CA GLY A 267 -17.50 -20.01 -9.87
C GLY A 267 -17.35 -19.87 -11.40
N VAL A 268 -17.70 -18.70 -11.99
CA VAL A 268 -17.65 -18.42 -13.42
C VAL A 268 -16.31 -17.76 -13.75
N MET A 269 -15.31 -18.56 -14.07
CA MET A 269 -13.92 -18.10 -14.25
C MET A 269 -13.73 -17.09 -15.39
N PRO A 270 -14.39 -17.19 -16.57
CA PRO A 270 -14.32 -16.13 -17.58
C PRO A 270 -14.81 -14.76 -17.10
N LEU A 271 -15.82 -14.73 -16.21
CA LEU A 271 -16.31 -13.49 -15.62
C LEU A 271 -15.28 -12.89 -14.66
N VAL A 272 -14.59 -13.76 -13.89
CA VAL A 272 -13.45 -13.34 -13.05
C VAL A 272 -12.36 -12.72 -13.92
N GLY A 273 -11.96 -13.40 -14.99
CA GLY A 273 -10.92 -12.92 -15.91
C GLY A 273 -11.27 -11.57 -16.53
N ALA A 274 -12.50 -11.43 -17.04
CA ALA A 274 -13.00 -10.18 -17.61
C ALA A 274 -12.99 -9.04 -16.58
N GLY A 275 -13.43 -9.30 -15.34
CA GLY A 275 -13.41 -8.31 -14.28
C GLY A 275 -12.00 -7.89 -13.86
N ILE A 276 -11.05 -8.83 -13.71
CA ILE A 276 -9.65 -8.53 -13.39
C ILE A 276 -8.99 -7.72 -14.52
N LEU A 277 -9.19 -8.11 -15.78
CA LEU A 277 -8.63 -7.40 -16.94
C LEU A 277 -9.25 -6.01 -17.11
N GLY A 278 -10.55 -5.86 -16.85
CA GLY A 278 -11.21 -4.56 -16.82
C GLY A 278 -10.60 -3.64 -15.74
N ALA A 279 -10.39 -4.15 -14.53
CA ALA A 279 -9.71 -3.39 -13.46
C ALA A 279 -8.26 -3.05 -13.82
N ALA A 280 -7.51 -3.98 -14.43
CA ALA A 280 -6.16 -3.74 -14.92
C ALA A 280 -6.12 -2.64 -15.99
N THR A 281 -7.05 -2.67 -16.93
CA THR A 281 -7.21 -1.64 -17.98
C THR A 281 -7.44 -0.26 -17.35
N CYS A 282 -8.33 -0.16 -16.35
CA CYS A 282 -8.56 1.08 -15.62
C CYS A 282 -7.29 1.59 -14.91
N GLY A 283 -6.53 0.71 -14.27
CA GLY A 283 -5.26 1.05 -13.63
C GLY A 283 -4.19 1.52 -14.64
N ILE A 284 -4.09 0.83 -15.78
CA ILE A 284 -3.18 1.22 -16.86
C ILE A 284 -3.55 2.60 -17.42
N MET A 285 -4.81 2.82 -17.75
CA MET A 285 -5.28 4.10 -18.31
C MET A 285 -5.20 5.26 -17.31
N GLY A 286 -5.59 5.02 -16.06
CA GLY A 286 -5.67 6.07 -15.05
C GLY A 286 -4.35 6.40 -14.38
N ILE A 287 -3.40 5.47 -14.36
CA ILE A 287 -2.14 5.61 -13.62
C ILE A 287 -0.94 5.42 -14.53
N LEU A 288 -0.81 4.27 -15.19
CA LEU A 288 0.41 3.89 -15.86
C LEU A 288 0.68 4.78 -17.10
N ILE A 289 -0.31 5.05 -17.93
CA ILE A 289 -0.16 5.92 -19.09
C ILE A 289 0.29 7.35 -18.71
N PRO A 290 -0.35 8.03 -17.73
CA PRO A 290 0.15 9.31 -17.23
C PRO A 290 1.60 9.23 -16.74
N TYR A 291 2.03 8.14 -16.11
CA TYR A 291 3.41 7.96 -15.66
C TYR A 291 4.41 7.79 -16.81
N VAL A 292 4.08 7.01 -17.83
CA VAL A 292 4.96 6.83 -19.00
C VAL A 292 5.26 8.19 -19.66
N ARG A 293 4.26 9.06 -19.78
CA ARG A 293 4.45 10.42 -20.31
C ARG A 293 5.39 11.27 -19.45
N VAL A 294 5.27 11.16 -18.12
CA VAL A 294 6.13 11.88 -17.17
C VAL A 294 7.56 11.34 -17.22
N LEU A 295 7.73 10.01 -17.30
CA LEU A 295 9.03 9.33 -17.37
C LEU A 295 9.80 9.66 -18.66
N ALA A 296 9.10 9.86 -19.77
CA ALA A 296 9.70 10.31 -21.03
C ALA A 296 10.36 11.71 -20.88
N ALA A 297 9.79 12.57 -20.01
CA ALA A 297 10.33 13.89 -19.74
C ALA A 297 11.45 13.89 -18.69
N LYS A 298 11.41 12.98 -17.71
CA LYS A 298 12.40 12.93 -16.63
C LYS A 298 12.60 11.51 -16.11
N LYS A 299 13.84 11.02 -16.21
CA LYS A 299 14.22 9.70 -15.70
C LYS A 299 14.29 9.70 -14.16
N PRO A 300 13.85 8.61 -13.49
CA PRO A 300 13.98 8.47 -12.05
C PRO A 300 15.45 8.37 -11.63
N GLN A 301 15.82 9.00 -10.51
CA GLN A 301 17.21 9.08 -10.04
C GLN A 301 17.41 8.59 -8.60
N GLU A 302 16.32 8.33 -7.86
CA GLU A 302 16.34 8.00 -6.43
C GLU A 302 15.74 6.62 -6.17
N TYR A 303 16.12 6.01 -5.05
CA TYR A 303 15.55 4.75 -4.58
C TYR A 303 14.01 4.78 -4.55
N SER A 304 13.46 5.89 -4.03
CA SER A 304 12.01 6.08 -3.91
C SER A 304 11.29 5.94 -5.25
N ALA A 305 11.81 6.59 -6.29
CA ALA A 305 11.22 6.61 -7.61
C ALA A 305 11.33 5.23 -8.31
N TRP A 306 12.50 4.61 -8.30
CA TRP A 306 12.71 3.30 -8.90
C TRP A 306 11.89 2.22 -8.22
N SER A 307 11.91 2.15 -6.87
CA SER A 307 11.15 1.15 -6.13
C SER A 307 9.65 1.31 -6.31
N PHE A 308 9.14 2.55 -6.36
CA PHE A 308 7.73 2.82 -6.60
C PHE A 308 7.28 2.37 -8.00
N LEU A 309 8.05 2.70 -9.03
CA LEU A 309 7.71 2.37 -10.43
C LEU A 309 7.80 0.88 -10.71
N ILE A 310 8.89 0.23 -10.28
CA ILE A 310 9.06 -1.21 -10.48
C ILE A 310 8.01 -1.97 -9.69
N GLY A 311 7.65 -1.50 -8.48
CA GLY A 311 6.56 -2.07 -7.71
C GLY A 311 5.22 -2.00 -8.44
N LEU A 312 4.88 -0.87 -9.05
CA LEU A 312 3.70 -0.76 -9.92
C LEU A 312 3.77 -1.71 -11.13
N GLY A 313 4.95 -1.87 -11.72
CA GLY A 313 5.18 -2.81 -12.82
C GLY A 313 4.90 -4.26 -12.42
N TRP A 314 5.42 -4.72 -11.26
CA TRP A 314 5.14 -6.06 -10.74
C TRP A 314 3.65 -6.27 -10.46
N ILE A 315 2.97 -5.28 -9.86
CA ILE A 315 1.52 -5.35 -9.61
C ILE A 315 0.76 -5.48 -10.93
N ALA A 316 1.08 -4.64 -11.92
CA ALA A 316 0.43 -4.65 -13.22
C ALA A 316 0.63 -6.00 -13.94
N LEU A 317 1.86 -6.52 -13.97
CA LEU A 317 2.18 -7.82 -14.55
C LEU A 317 1.43 -8.96 -13.84
N GLY A 318 1.39 -8.95 -12.50
CA GLY A 318 0.69 -9.97 -11.73
C GLY A 318 -0.82 -9.95 -11.95
N ILE A 319 -1.44 -8.78 -12.02
CA ILE A 319 -2.88 -8.64 -12.29
C ILE A 319 -3.21 -9.08 -13.71
N LEU A 320 -2.42 -8.67 -14.70
CA LEU A 320 -2.61 -9.10 -16.10
C LEU A 320 -2.46 -10.61 -16.24
N PHE A 321 -1.40 -11.19 -15.65
CA PHE A 321 -1.22 -12.65 -15.65
C PHE A 321 -2.41 -13.37 -15.02
N LEU A 322 -2.84 -12.94 -13.83
CA LEU A 322 -3.98 -13.54 -13.14
C LEU A 322 -5.29 -13.44 -13.94
N GLY A 323 -5.54 -12.28 -14.54
CA GLY A 323 -6.73 -12.04 -15.36
C GLY A 323 -6.75 -12.91 -16.62
N ILE A 324 -5.60 -13.02 -17.31
CA ILE A 324 -5.47 -13.87 -18.50
C ILE A 324 -5.64 -15.34 -18.10
N MET A 325 -4.95 -15.81 -17.06
CA MET A 325 -5.07 -17.20 -16.61
C MET A 325 -6.50 -17.57 -16.20
N ALA A 326 -7.23 -16.63 -15.59
CA ALA A 326 -8.63 -16.85 -15.22
C ALA A 326 -9.55 -17.12 -16.43
N LEU A 327 -9.20 -16.69 -17.65
CA LEU A 327 -9.95 -17.00 -18.86
C LEU A 327 -9.77 -18.45 -19.34
N PHE A 328 -8.66 -19.09 -18.96
CA PHE A 328 -8.28 -20.43 -19.44
C PHE A 328 -8.49 -21.54 -18.41
N VAL A 329 -8.74 -21.22 -17.15
CA VAL A 329 -9.02 -22.20 -16.10
C VAL A 329 -10.52 -22.38 -15.92
N SER A 330 -10.93 -23.59 -15.52
CA SER A 330 -12.34 -23.92 -15.35
C SER A 330 -12.84 -23.77 -13.91
N THR A 331 -11.95 -23.79 -12.92
CA THR A 331 -12.32 -23.81 -11.50
C THR A 331 -11.50 -22.84 -10.65
N PRO A 332 -12.08 -22.29 -9.56
CA PRO A 332 -11.36 -21.48 -8.59
C PRO A 332 -10.17 -22.18 -7.93
N SER A 333 -10.20 -23.51 -7.79
CA SER A 333 -9.08 -24.28 -7.23
C SER A 333 -7.85 -24.26 -8.13
N GLN A 334 -8.01 -24.34 -9.46
CA GLN A 334 -6.90 -24.23 -10.41
C GLN A 334 -6.23 -22.86 -10.34
N ILE A 335 -7.04 -21.78 -10.35
CA ILE A 335 -6.48 -20.41 -10.23
C ILE A 335 -5.81 -20.19 -8.88
N ARG A 336 -6.30 -20.83 -7.80
CA ARG A 336 -5.67 -20.77 -6.49
C ARG A 336 -4.24 -21.33 -6.51
N VAL A 337 -4.01 -22.46 -7.14
CA VAL A 337 -2.66 -23.07 -7.27
C VAL A 337 -1.72 -22.09 -7.98
N LEU A 338 -2.13 -21.51 -9.10
CA LEU A 338 -1.35 -20.51 -9.83
C LEU A 338 -1.08 -19.27 -8.97
N THR A 339 -2.11 -18.76 -8.29
CA THR A 339 -1.98 -17.58 -7.42
C THR A 339 -1.01 -17.81 -6.26
N MET A 340 -1.01 -18.98 -5.65
CA MET A 340 -0.09 -19.34 -4.55
C MET A 340 1.39 -19.26 -4.96
N MET A 341 1.70 -19.55 -6.21
CA MET A 341 3.06 -19.45 -6.74
C MET A 341 3.50 -18.00 -6.96
N TRP A 342 2.58 -17.15 -7.45
CA TRP A 342 2.86 -15.76 -7.80
C TRP A 342 2.75 -14.79 -6.63
N LEU A 343 1.92 -15.12 -5.65
CA LEU A 343 1.59 -14.20 -4.55
C LEU A 343 2.80 -13.73 -3.74
N PRO A 344 3.80 -14.57 -3.37
CA PRO A 344 4.99 -14.09 -2.69
C PRO A 344 5.83 -13.14 -3.54
N ILE A 345 5.88 -13.36 -4.87
CA ILE A 345 6.63 -12.52 -5.81
C ILE A 345 5.98 -11.16 -5.92
N ILE A 346 4.65 -11.11 -6.13
CA ILE A 346 3.91 -9.86 -6.21
C ILE A 346 3.86 -9.16 -4.84
N GLY A 347 3.80 -9.92 -3.75
CA GLY A 347 3.89 -9.41 -2.40
C GLY A 347 5.19 -8.64 -2.15
N ALA A 348 6.32 -9.25 -2.48
CA ALA A 348 7.65 -8.66 -2.28
C ALA A 348 8.00 -7.62 -3.36
N GLY A 349 7.91 -7.99 -4.63
CA GLY A 349 8.30 -7.13 -5.76
C GLY A 349 7.32 -6.00 -6.04
N GLY A 350 6.03 -6.27 -5.86
CA GLY A 350 4.95 -5.30 -6.05
C GLY A 350 4.69 -4.48 -4.78
N PHE A 351 3.88 -5.01 -3.89
CA PHE A 351 3.34 -4.25 -2.76
C PHE A 351 4.39 -3.78 -1.76
N ALA A 352 5.28 -4.66 -1.29
CA ALA A 352 6.27 -4.29 -0.29
C ALA A 352 7.32 -3.32 -0.87
N GLN A 353 7.77 -3.55 -2.09
CA GLN A 353 8.73 -2.67 -2.76
C GLN A 353 8.12 -1.30 -3.07
N LEU A 354 6.89 -1.24 -3.57
CA LEU A 354 6.15 0.02 -3.80
C LEU A 354 6.01 0.81 -2.50
N PHE A 355 5.61 0.14 -1.42
CA PHE A 355 5.45 0.76 -0.11
C PHE A 355 6.77 1.29 0.44
N ALA A 356 7.86 0.51 0.35
CA ALA A 356 9.20 0.96 0.72
C ALA A 356 9.65 2.19 -0.10
N GLY A 357 9.38 2.20 -1.40
CA GLY A 357 9.63 3.35 -2.27
C GLY A 357 8.84 4.60 -1.84
N ALA A 358 7.55 4.46 -1.57
CA ALA A 358 6.70 5.55 -1.10
C ALA A 358 7.17 6.10 0.26
N LEU A 359 7.48 5.22 1.22
CA LEU A 359 7.99 5.63 2.54
C LEU A 359 9.35 6.32 2.46
N SER A 360 10.23 5.90 1.54
CA SER A 360 11.55 6.52 1.36
C SER A 360 11.45 7.98 0.96
N TYR A 361 10.38 8.36 0.27
CA TYR A 361 10.05 9.75 -0.01
C TYR A 361 9.32 10.43 1.15
N LEU A 362 8.28 9.80 1.67
CA LEU A 362 7.35 10.41 2.64
C LEU A 362 7.98 10.62 4.01
N MET A 363 8.77 9.66 4.51
CA MET A 363 9.35 9.73 5.86
C MET A 363 10.26 10.95 6.04
N PRO A 364 11.25 11.25 5.17
CA PRO A 364 12.06 12.45 5.27
C PRO A 364 11.23 13.74 5.24
N VAL A 365 10.22 13.81 4.38
CA VAL A 365 9.33 14.98 4.25
C VAL A 365 8.53 15.21 5.54
N VAL A 366 8.01 14.16 6.15
CA VAL A 366 7.23 14.25 7.41
C VAL A 366 8.10 14.58 8.62
N ILE A 367 9.31 14.03 8.71
CA ILE A 367 10.27 14.42 9.75
C ILE A 367 10.58 15.92 9.60
N GLY A 368 10.76 16.41 8.37
CA GLY A 368 10.96 17.83 8.08
C GLY A 368 12.31 18.35 8.56
N GLY A 369 12.37 19.63 8.94
CA GLY A 369 13.60 20.34 9.33
C GLY A 369 14.14 21.26 8.24
N GLY A 370 13.42 21.43 7.13
CA GLY A 370 13.81 22.21 5.97
C GLY A 370 14.61 21.43 4.93
N PRO A 371 14.86 22.00 3.75
CA PRO A 371 15.41 21.28 2.60
C PRO A 371 16.78 20.60 2.86
N SER A 372 17.68 21.24 3.59
CA SER A 372 18.99 20.70 3.92
C SER A 372 18.90 19.44 4.80
N VAL A 373 18.05 19.49 5.83
CA VAL A 373 17.85 18.38 6.77
C VAL A 373 17.11 17.20 6.10
N VAL A 374 16.12 17.47 5.25
CA VAL A 374 15.41 16.45 4.47
C VAL A 374 16.37 15.71 3.55
N ARG A 375 17.32 16.41 2.90
CA ARG A 375 18.34 15.78 2.05
C ARG A 375 19.20 14.77 2.79
N ILE A 376 19.49 14.96 4.08
CA ILE A 376 20.25 13.98 4.90
C ILE A 376 19.50 12.64 4.93
N GLY A 377 18.19 12.66 5.20
CA GLY A 377 17.39 11.44 5.21
C GLY A 377 17.34 10.75 3.85
N ILE A 378 17.13 11.51 2.77
CA ILE A 378 17.10 11.00 1.40
C ILE A 378 18.45 10.38 1.01
N ALA A 379 19.57 11.06 1.27
CA ALA A 379 20.90 10.56 0.91
C ALA A 379 21.22 9.21 1.61
N ILE A 380 20.77 9.03 2.86
CA ILE A 380 20.93 7.75 3.56
C ILE A 380 20.08 6.67 2.92
N LEU A 381 18.84 6.98 2.55
CA LEU A 381 17.92 6.03 1.90
C LEU A 381 18.36 5.64 0.48
N ASP A 382 19.07 6.53 -0.20
CA ASP A 382 19.63 6.29 -1.54
C ASP A 382 20.95 5.52 -1.53
N TRP A 383 21.48 5.17 -0.35
CA TRP A 383 22.74 4.42 -0.27
C TRP A 383 22.62 3.08 -1.04
N GLN A 384 23.52 2.89 -2.01
CA GLN A 384 23.57 1.69 -2.87
C GLN A 384 22.21 1.27 -3.47
N PHE A 385 21.34 2.23 -3.79
CA PHE A 385 19.97 1.93 -4.22
C PHE A 385 19.93 1.07 -5.48
N ALA A 386 20.82 1.33 -6.45
CA ALA A 386 20.85 0.60 -7.71
C ALA A 386 21.11 -0.90 -7.49
N LEU A 387 22.09 -1.23 -6.61
CA LEU A 387 22.42 -2.61 -6.26
C LEU A 387 21.26 -3.28 -5.52
N ARG A 388 20.65 -2.63 -4.52
CA ARG A 388 19.51 -3.16 -3.77
C ARG A 388 18.31 -3.47 -4.67
N VAL A 389 17.98 -2.54 -5.55
CA VAL A 389 16.88 -2.69 -6.51
C VAL A 389 17.19 -3.79 -7.52
N ALA A 390 18.43 -3.83 -8.08
CA ALA A 390 18.83 -4.83 -9.04
C ALA A 390 18.84 -6.24 -8.44
N LEU A 391 19.42 -6.43 -7.25
CA LEU A 391 19.45 -7.74 -6.58
C LEU A 391 18.04 -8.25 -6.27
N ARG A 392 17.18 -7.39 -5.72
CA ARG A 392 15.79 -7.75 -5.41
C ARG A 392 15.04 -8.21 -6.63
N ASN A 393 15.03 -7.38 -7.67
CA ASN A 393 14.23 -7.64 -8.87
C ASN A 393 14.83 -8.74 -9.74
N GLY A 394 16.15 -8.86 -9.79
CA GLY A 394 16.84 -9.97 -10.44
C GLY A 394 16.53 -11.32 -9.77
N ALA A 395 16.56 -11.37 -8.43
CA ALA A 395 16.18 -12.56 -7.69
C ALA A 395 14.70 -12.93 -7.89
N LEU A 396 13.79 -11.96 -7.88
CA LEU A 396 12.36 -12.19 -8.15
C LEU A 396 12.11 -12.64 -9.59
N PHE A 397 12.80 -12.06 -10.57
CA PHE A 397 12.71 -12.49 -11.96
C PHE A 397 13.18 -13.92 -12.13
N LEU A 398 14.31 -14.30 -11.51
CA LEU A 398 14.79 -15.67 -11.52
C LEU A 398 13.80 -16.64 -10.85
N GLN A 399 13.10 -16.22 -9.79
CA GLN A 399 12.01 -17.04 -9.21
C GLN A 399 10.92 -17.34 -10.25
N VAL A 400 10.54 -16.34 -11.07
CA VAL A 400 9.56 -16.54 -12.15
C VAL A 400 10.08 -17.54 -13.19
N VAL A 401 11.34 -17.40 -13.62
CA VAL A 401 11.95 -18.31 -14.59
C VAL A 401 12.00 -19.75 -14.04
N LEU A 402 12.34 -19.91 -12.76
CA LEU A 402 12.42 -21.21 -12.10
C LEU A 402 11.05 -21.91 -11.90
N PHE A 403 9.92 -21.23 -12.13
CA PHE A 403 8.62 -21.92 -12.15
C PHE A 403 8.50 -22.92 -13.31
N CYS A 404 9.15 -22.63 -14.43
CA CYS A 404 9.14 -23.50 -15.59
C CYS A 404 10.19 -24.63 -15.50
N ALA A 405 11.08 -24.58 -14.50
CA ALA A 405 12.12 -25.59 -14.32
C ALA A 405 11.57 -26.85 -13.62
N ALA A 406 12.06 -28.01 -14.03
CA ALA A 406 11.74 -29.27 -13.36
C ALA A 406 12.18 -29.23 -11.89
N ALA A 407 11.35 -29.77 -11.02
CA ALA A 407 11.64 -29.81 -9.58
C ALA A 407 12.86 -30.72 -9.32
N SER A 408 13.92 -30.13 -8.78
CA SER A 408 15.13 -30.83 -8.33
C SER A 408 15.64 -30.22 -7.04
N THR A 409 16.53 -30.93 -6.33
CA THR A 409 17.17 -30.41 -5.12
C THR A 409 17.92 -29.12 -5.43
N ALA A 410 18.64 -29.06 -6.55
CA ALA A 410 19.37 -27.85 -6.97
C ALA A 410 18.45 -26.66 -7.23
N VAL A 411 17.35 -26.85 -7.96
CA VAL A 411 16.34 -25.80 -8.20
C VAL A 411 15.73 -25.31 -6.89
N THR A 412 15.38 -26.24 -5.99
CA THR A 412 14.81 -25.90 -4.69
C THR A 412 15.79 -25.09 -3.84
N THR A 413 17.05 -25.53 -3.76
CA THR A 413 18.11 -24.79 -3.02
C THR A 413 18.33 -23.40 -3.61
N LEU A 414 18.39 -23.28 -4.94
CA LEU A 414 18.53 -21.99 -5.61
C LEU A 414 17.34 -21.07 -5.29
N ARG A 415 16.11 -21.58 -5.29
CA ARG A 415 14.93 -20.79 -4.92
C ARG A 415 15.00 -20.27 -3.47
N TYR A 416 15.47 -21.08 -2.51
CA TYR A 416 15.71 -20.61 -1.14
C TYR A 416 16.78 -19.52 -1.08
N ALA A 417 17.89 -19.69 -1.80
CA ALA A 417 18.94 -18.66 -1.86
C ALA A 417 18.44 -17.35 -2.45
N LEU A 418 17.63 -17.39 -3.51
CA LEU A 418 17.03 -16.20 -4.10
C LEU A 418 16.06 -15.50 -3.14
N TRP A 419 15.24 -16.26 -2.40
CA TRP A 419 14.37 -15.65 -1.35
C TRP A 419 15.18 -15.02 -0.24
N LEU A 420 16.30 -15.64 0.16
CA LEU A 420 17.20 -15.03 1.14
C LEU A 420 17.75 -13.70 0.64
N VAL A 421 18.16 -13.60 -0.63
CA VAL A 421 18.60 -12.34 -1.25
C VAL A 421 17.49 -11.28 -1.16
N VAL A 422 16.24 -11.62 -1.53
CA VAL A 422 15.10 -10.70 -1.46
C VAL A 422 14.89 -10.20 -0.02
N ILE A 423 14.87 -11.11 0.97
CA ILE A 423 14.69 -10.77 2.38
C ILE A 423 15.82 -9.86 2.86
N MET A 424 17.08 -10.17 2.53
CA MET A 424 18.23 -9.35 2.92
C MET A 424 18.15 -7.93 2.37
N THR A 425 17.64 -7.73 1.16
CA THR A 425 17.43 -6.36 0.63
C THR A 425 16.40 -5.57 1.45
N PHE A 426 15.36 -6.21 1.98
CA PHE A 426 14.38 -5.55 2.88
C PHE A 426 14.96 -5.31 4.28
N VAL A 427 15.81 -6.20 4.79
CA VAL A 427 16.55 -5.95 6.03
C VAL A 427 17.41 -4.70 5.90
N ILE A 428 18.14 -4.58 4.78
CA ILE A 428 18.93 -3.37 4.50
C ILE A 428 18.04 -2.13 4.45
N ASP A 429 16.87 -2.19 3.78
CA ASP A 429 15.92 -1.08 3.73
C ASP A 429 15.49 -0.66 5.14
N ILE A 430 15.15 -1.59 6.03
CA ILE A 430 14.77 -1.30 7.43
C ILE A 430 15.92 -0.60 8.17
N VAL A 431 17.15 -1.08 8.00
CA VAL A 431 18.33 -0.45 8.60
C VAL A 431 18.52 0.98 8.07
N MET A 432 18.35 1.18 6.76
CA MET A 432 18.43 2.51 6.15
C MET A 432 17.33 3.45 6.66
N PHE A 433 16.07 2.96 6.80
CA PHE A 433 15.00 3.73 7.42
C PHE A 433 15.29 4.14 8.85
N ALA A 434 15.80 3.24 9.68
CA ALA A 434 16.18 3.53 11.06
C ALA A 434 17.30 4.57 11.14
N ARG A 435 18.35 4.42 10.31
CA ARG A 435 19.47 5.37 10.23
C ARG A 435 19.04 6.74 9.74
N ALA A 436 18.26 6.80 8.66
CA ALA A 436 17.73 8.04 8.10
C ALA A 436 16.86 8.78 9.11
N GLY A 437 15.94 8.08 9.79
CA GLY A 437 15.09 8.64 10.82
C GLY A 437 15.87 9.21 12.00
N LYS A 438 16.88 8.49 12.51
CA LYS A 438 17.73 8.93 13.61
C LYS A 438 18.54 10.17 13.23
N ASN A 439 19.29 10.11 12.13
CA ASN A 439 20.21 11.17 11.74
C ASN A 439 19.48 12.45 11.32
N GLN A 440 18.36 12.32 10.59
CA GLN A 440 17.54 13.46 10.22
C GLN A 440 16.88 14.11 11.43
N ALA A 441 16.38 13.33 12.39
CA ALA A 441 15.79 13.87 13.61
C ALA A 441 16.82 14.61 14.46
N GLN A 442 18.06 14.12 14.51
CA GLN A 442 19.17 14.78 15.20
C GLN A 442 19.51 16.12 14.51
N ALA A 443 19.76 16.13 13.20
CA ALA A 443 20.06 17.35 12.46
C ALA A 443 18.94 18.40 12.55
N ARG A 444 17.67 17.95 12.62
CA ARG A 444 16.54 18.85 12.88
C ARG A 444 16.60 19.50 14.25
N ARG A 445 16.99 18.76 15.31
CA ARG A 445 17.11 19.30 16.67
C ARG A 445 18.23 20.33 16.74
N GLU A 446 19.38 20.04 16.16
CA GLU A 446 20.53 20.94 16.09
C GLU A 446 20.16 22.26 15.40
N ARG A 447 19.50 22.18 14.23
CA ARG A 447 19.04 23.38 13.53
C ARG A 447 18.02 24.21 14.32
N ILE A 448 17.12 23.57 15.08
CA ILE A 448 16.17 24.30 15.94
C ILE A 448 16.92 25.03 17.05
N LYS A 449 17.96 24.41 17.62
CA LYS A 449 18.80 25.01 18.65
C LYS A 449 19.56 26.23 18.13
N GLU A 450 20.22 26.12 16.98
CA GLU A 450 20.91 27.23 16.31
C GLU A 450 19.96 28.42 16.02
N MET A 451 18.76 28.16 15.54
CA MET A 451 17.76 29.21 15.29
C MET A 451 17.24 29.86 16.59
N SER A 452 17.23 29.14 17.72
CA SER A 452 16.83 29.71 19.00
C SER A 452 17.92 30.59 19.59
N GLU A 453 19.18 30.17 19.47
CA GLU A 453 20.36 30.93 19.93
C GLU A 453 20.53 32.22 19.11
N SER A 454 20.40 32.16 17.80
CA SER A 454 20.47 33.36 16.92
C SER A 454 19.36 34.38 17.19
N ARG A 455 18.18 33.95 17.67
CA ARG A 455 17.09 34.87 18.07
C ARG A 455 17.29 35.50 19.45
N GLN A 456 18.11 34.92 20.31
CA GLN A 456 18.42 35.49 21.61
C GLN A 456 19.56 36.54 21.54
N VAL A 457 20.32 36.52 20.45
CA VAL A 457 21.42 37.49 20.23
C VAL A 457 20.98 38.74 19.44
N GLN A 458 19.78 38.70 18.85
CA GLN A 458 19.11 39.83 18.21
C GLN A 458 18.12 40.49 19.19
#